data_a08d64d8f59deb41e6a2b908cafad5c5
#
_entry.id   a08d64d8f59deb41e6a2b908cafad5c5
#
_cell.length_a   1.000
_cell.length_b   1.000
_cell.length_c   1.000
_cell.angle_alpha   90.00
_cell.angle_beta   90.00
_cell.angle_gamma   90.00
#
_symmetry.space_group_name_H-M   'P 1'
#
loop_
_entity.id
_entity.type
_entity.pdbx_description
1 polymer ?
#
loop_
_entity_poly.entity_id
_entity_poly.type
_entity_poly.pdbx_seq_one_letter_code
_entity_poly.pdbx_strand_id
1 'polypeptide(L)'
;MLKRGAGVEGGDDAGRSMLHRAALQGKVEVAEKLLASGANPSFRDTRGVTPLHVACKLLHFELMQLLLRRGADPNSPTRAGWTPLLLVLQSPAKSKAALSCCRSLLRAGANPTGGSDAPRTALMLAIINGHSADLLELVIKAESKPLHTDENGSNCAHYAAMHGVIHTLLAFVKFRSELLQSRNQYGETPLDLTVHHGHEEDALLILKISKKDNIPFRNLSMAYDSGSSIFHLAVQRGFTKVVKLFLDDARFNYDAQDLKKNTPLILSSLTGQDKCVKILLENQAKVNTRNESGHSALHAACFQNNPNILEQLLKAGALAKLVDGEGCTCFHVSAAHGTHMALEVLLKHDHALCWARNNACLTAFHLAALHGHPLCLSAIMSHYTDTRGGSQGEHGLNATTKAGRTALWLAASSGQAKCVATLIDKGADVDAADVDGRTPLLAAAKAGHPHCVSLLCASKASLTASDSKGCTAMSLAVEGRQIQSIKVLLDAGYPVNKRDENGMTALHLAARLGDEKCCLLLGQSGAEIEARDKRSRTPLHLAAYSGHQIPCLILLNMHASASLVDKNGRNAVLAAVSAGRKDLARTIEDEVHRLQI
;
A
#
# COMPACT_ATOMS: atom_id res chain seq x y z
N MET A 1 9.12 10.97 62.72
CA MET A 1 9.09 12.39 62.35
C MET A 1 8.07 13.19 63.19
N LEU A 2 6.84 12.72 63.39
CA LEU A 2 5.82 13.38 64.21
C LEU A 2 6.28 13.70 65.64
N LYS A 3 7.15 12.86 66.26
CA LYS A 3 7.75 13.11 67.59
C LYS A 3 8.83 14.20 67.59
N ARG A 4 9.21 14.79 66.44
CA ARG A 4 10.27 15.80 66.33
C ARG A 4 9.73 17.21 65.89
N GLY A 5 8.43 17.49 66.05
CA GLY A 5 7.88 18.81 65.81
C GLY A 5 7.79 19.27 64.33
N ALA A 6 7.93 18.34 63.37
CA ALA A 6 7.69 18.65 61.97
C ALA A 6 6.18 18.90 61.77
N GLY A 7 5.81 20.04 61.22
CA GLY A 7 4.42 20.36 60.95
C GLY A 7 3.77 19.27 60.09
N VAL A 8 2.57 18.81 60.44
CA VAL A 8 1.84 17.70 59.78
C VAL A 8 1.58 17.99 58.31
N GLU A 9 1.64 19.27 57.90
CA GLU A 9 1.38 19.75 56.54
C GLU A 9 2.63 20.22 55.78
N GLY A 10 3.86 19.91 56.31
CA GLY A 10 5.10 20.22 55.60
C GLY A 10 5.15 19.56 54.22
N GLY A 11 5.17 20.38 53.16
CA GLY A 11 5.24 19.91 51.76
C GLY A 11 6.69 19.72 51.29
N ASP A 12 6.88 18.83 50.33
CA ASP A 12 8.12 18.73 49.55
C ASP A 12 8.14 19.83 48.45
N ASP A 13 9.19 19.87 47.61
CA ASP A 13 9.35 20.84 46.52
C ASP A 13 8.17 20.87 45.52
N ALA A 14 7.40 19.81 45.47
CA ALA A 14 6.17 19.70 44.67
C ALA A 14 4.91 20.08 45.49
N GLY A 15 5.05 20.53 46.73
CA GLY A 15 3.94 20.85 47.62
C GLY A 15 3.19 19.64 48.17
N ARG A 16 3.75 18.44 48.12
CA ARG A 16 3.08 17.19 48.55
C ARG A 16 3.27 16.99 50.04
N SER A 17 2.17 16.87 50.77
CA SER A 17 2.19 16.62 52.21
C SER A 17 2.59 15.15 52.51
N MET A 18 2.85 14.85 53.81
CA MET A 18 3.11 13.49 54.28
C MET A 18 1.95 12.53 53.96
N LEU A 19 0.72 13.04 53.92
CA LEU A 19 -0.46 12.25 53.57
C LEU A 19 -0.46 11.84 52.10
N HIS A 20 0.05 12.72 51.18
CA HIS A 20 0.28 12.31 49.78
C HIS A 20 1.32 11.17 49.67
N ARG A 21 2.37 11.22 50.46
CA ARG A 21 3.40 10.16 50.48
C ARG A 21 2.86 8.83 51.03
N ALA A 22 2.04 8.91 52.08
CA ALA A 22 1.33 7.73 52.59
C ALA A 22 0.37 7.17 51.53
N ALA A 23 -0.34 8.04 50.80
CA ALA A 23 -1.21 7.65 49.71
C ALA A 23 -0.46 7.03 48.53
N LEU A 24 0.72 7.52 48.17
CA LEU A 24 1.56 6.95 47.12
C LEU A 24 2.04 5.54 47.45
N GLN A 25 2.31 5.27 48.75
CA GLN A 25 2.80 3.98 49.22
C GLN A 25 1.68 3.00 49.67
N GLY A 26 0.41 3.44 49.63
CA GLY A 26 -0.72 2.63 50.08
C GLY A 26 -0.73 2.28 51.59
N LYS A 27 0.02 3.05 52.44
CA LYS A 27 0.18 2.78 53.85
C LYS A 27 -0.98 3.32 54.68
N VAL A 28 -2.02 2.51 54.89
CA VAL A 28 -3.25 2.87 55.58
C VAL A 28 -2.98 3.29 57.03
N GLU A 29 -2.21 2.51 57.80
CA GLU A 29 -1.91 2.80 59.19
C GLU A 29 -1.17 4.15 59.38
N VAL A 30 -0.25 4.48 58.45
CA VAL A 30 0.47 5.75 58.50
C VAL A 30 -0.49 6.91 58.22
N ALA A 31 -1.35 6.77 57.21
CA ALA A 31 -2.36 7.77 56.87
C ALA A 31 -3.34 7.98 58.04
N GLU A 32 -3.73 6.92 58.72
CA GLU A 32 -4.63 7.00 59.89
C GLU A 32 -4.01 7.80 61.04
N LYS A 33 -2.75 7.53 61.35
CA LYS A 33 -2.00 8.31 62.36
C LYS A 33 -1.83 9.76 61.99
N LEU A 34 -1.56 10.06 60.72
CA LEU A 34 -1.46 11.44 60.20
C LEU A 34 -2.78 12.18 60.32
N LEU A 35 -3.88 11.55 59.92
CA LEU A 35 -5.22 12.11 60.00
C LEU A 35 -5.67 12.34 61.47
N ALA A 36 -5.33 11.41 62.37
CA ALA A 36 -5.56 11.57 63.82
C ALA A 36 -4.73 12.71 64.42
N SER A 37 -3.59 13.07 63.82
CA SER A 37 -2.75 14.20 64.22
C SER A 37 -3.16 15.51 63.55
N GLY A 38 -4.33 15.58 62.87
CA GLY A 38 -4.87 16.80 62.29
C GLY A 38 -4.40 17.10 60.87
N ALA A 39 -3.85 16.11 60.11
CA ALA A 39 -3.54 16.30 58.71
C ALA A 39 -4.81 16.56 57.88
N ASN A 40 -4.75 17.57 57.01
CA ASN A 40 -5.88 17.88 56.12
C ASN A 40 -6.04 16.84 55.00
N PRO A 41 -7.15 16.06 54.94
CA PRO A 41 -7.36 15.03 53.92
C PRO A 41 -7.55 15.62 52.51
N SER A 42 -7.87 16.92 52.39
CA SER A 42 -8.09 17.63 51.12
C SER A 42 -6.97 18.58 50.76
N PHE A 43 -5.77 18.46 51.38
CA PHE A 43 -4.62 19.24 51.08
C PHE A 43 -4.21 19.09 49.60
N ARG A 44 -3.92 20.22 48.93
CA ARG A 44 -3.61 20.26 47.48
C ARG A 44 -2.12 20.51 47.26
N ASP A 45 -1.50 19.71 46.41
CA ASP A 45 -0.13 19.99 45.93
C ASP A 45 -0.10 21.13 44.90
N THR A 46 1.06 21.43 44.33
CA THR A 46 1.25 22.49 43.33
C THR A 46 0.48 22.25 42.03
N ARG A 47 0.01 21.02 41.76
CA ARG A 47 -0.83 20.65 40.61
C ARG A 47 -2.31 20.53 40.98
N GLY A 48 -2.67 20.85 42.21
CA GLY A 48 -4.04 20.66 42.71
C GLY A 48 -4.39 19.22 43.04
N VAL A 49 -3.41 18.31 43.06
CA VAL A 49 -3.63 16.88 43.40
C VAL A 49 -3.82 16.77 44.92
N THR A 50 -4.80 15.98 45.37
CA THR A 50 -5.02 15.67 46.78
C THR A 50 -4.58 14.22 47.10
N PRO A 51 -4.39 13.85 48.39
CA PRO A 51 -4.13 12.45 48.75
C PRO A 51 -5.16 11.46 48.20
N LEU A 52 -6.45 11.89 48.11
CA LEU A 52 -7.51 11.09 47.50
C LEU A 52 -7.27 10.82 46.02
N HIS A 53 -6.79 11.81 45.26
CA HIS A 53 -6.41 11.61 43.85
C HIS A 53 -5.33 10.54 43.70
N VAL A 54 -4.30 10.59 44.57
CA VAL A 54 -3.20 9.61 44.54
C VAL A 54 -3.71 8.21 44.86
N ALA A 55 -4.51 8.05 45.91
CA ALA A 55 -5.11 6.77 46.30
C ALA A 55 -6.01 6.20 45.19
N CYS A 56 -6.78 7.05 44.52
CA CYS A 56 -7.66 6.67 43.40
C CYS A 56 -6.87 6.23 42.18
N LYS A 57 -5.83 6.99 41.79
CA LYS A 57 -4.97 6.65 40.63
C LYS A 57 -4.28 5.30 40.79
N LEU A 58 -3.90 4.97 42.01
CA LEU A 58 -3.20 3.71 42.34
C LEU A 58 -4.16 2.58 42.79
N LEU A 59 -5.46 2.85 42.83
CA LEU A 59 -6.52 1.92 43.25
C LEU A 59 -6.33 1.38 44.68
N HIS A 60 -5.77 2.19 45.59
CA HIS A 60 -5.63 1.85 47.00
C HIS A 60 -6.97 1.97 47.73
N PHE A 61 -7.81 0.97 47.58
CA PHE A 61 -9.22 0.98 48.02
C PHE A 61 -9.42 1.31 49.49
N GLU A 62 -8.70 0.67 50.38
CA GLU A 62 -8.82 0.87 51.82
C GLU A 62 -8.42 2.27 52.25
N LEU A 63 -7.34 2.78 51.65
CA LEU A 63 -6.87 4.14 51.91
C LEU A 63 -7.84 5.17 51.38
N MET A 64 -8.39 4.95 50.20
CA MET A 64 -9.43 5.80 49.61
C MET A 64 -10.65 5.87 50.53
N GLN A 65 -11.12 4.74 51.04
CA GLN A 65 -12.23 4.70 52.00
C GLN A 65 -11.94 5.48 53.29
N LEU A 66 -10.72 5.32 53.82
CA LEU A 66 -10.27 6.04 55.02
C LEU A 66 -10.32 7.56 54.76
N LEU A 67 -9.77 8.05 53.64
CA LEU A 67 -9.76 9.45 53.29
C LEU A 67 -11.17 10.02 53.13
N LEU A 68 -12.08 9.30 52.44
CA LEU A 68 -13.49 9.70 52.31
C LEU A 68 -14.20 9.79 53.66
N ARG A 69 -14.01 8.80 54.58
CA ARG A 69 -14.59 8.82 55.95
C ARG A 69 -14.06 10.01 56.76
N ARG A 70 -12.87 10.50 56.48
CA ARG A 70 -12.23 11.62 57.17
C ARG A 70 -12.50 12.98 56.45
N GLY A 71 -13.47 13.01 55.52
CA GLY A 71 -13.97 14.23 54.90
C GLY A 71 -13.16 14.72 53.69
N ALA A 72 -12.41 13.83 53.02
CA ALA A 72 -11.81 14.21 51.73
C ALA A 72 -12.92 14.48 50.70
N ASP A 73 -12.79 15.57 49.96
CA ASP A 73 -13.74 15.97 48.93
C ASP A 73 -13.63 15.06 47.68
N PRO A 74 -14.65 14.25 47.34
CA PRO A 74 -14.62 13.37 46.17
C PRO A 74 -14.71 14.12 44.84
N ASN A 75 -15.03 15.42 44.83
CA ASN A 75 -15.21 16.24 43.64
C ASN A 75 -14.08 17.26 43.43
N SER A 76 -13.05 17.25 44.25
CA SER A 76 -11.91 18.16 44.12
C SER A 76 -11.25 18.01 42.76
N PRO A 77 -11.17 19.04 41.89
CA PRO A 77 -10.48 18.93 40.62
C PRO A 77 -8.98 19.23 40.77
N THR A 78 -8.12 18.59 40.02
CA THR A 78 -6.76 19.03 39.80
C THR A 78 -6.75 20.31 38.93
N ARG A 79 -5.59 20.97 38.72
CA ARG A 79 -5.48 22.09 37.78
C ARG A 79 -5.83 21.73 36.32
N ALA A 80 -5.77 20.44 35.94
CA ALA A 80 -6.16 19.92 34.64
C ALA A 80 -7.59 19.35 34.61
N GLY A 81 -8.44 19.68 35.59
CA GLY A 81 -9.86 19.26 35.64
C GLY A 81 -10.10 17.80 36.08
N TRP A 82 -9.07 17.02 36.45
CA TRP A 82 -9.23 15.64 36.86
C TRP A 82 -9.80 15.53 38.27
N THR A 83 -10.88 14.79 38.41
CA THR A 83 -11.44 14.43 39.73
C THR A 83 -10.96 13.03 40.16
N PRO A 84 -11.06 12.67 41.45
CA PRO A 84 -10.74 11.32 41.93
C PRO A 84 -11.41 10.20 41.15
N LEU A 85 -12.69 10.37 40.78
CA LEU A 85 -13.45 9.39 39.99
C LEU A 85 -12.86 9.20 38.58
N LEU A 86 -12.51 10.29 37.89
CA LEU A 86 -11.92 10.23 36.55
C LEU A 86 -10.56 9.53 36.57
N LEU A 87 -9.76 9.71 37.65
CA LEU A 87 -8.47 9.02 37.78
C LEU A 87 -8.61 7.51 38.00
N VAL A 88 -9.65 7.04 38.73
CA VAL A 88 -9.95 5.61 38.83
C VAL A 88 -10.25 5.03 37.45
N LEU A 89 -11.04 5.75 36.63
CA LEU A 89 -11.46 5.31 35.30
C LEU A 89 -10.35 5.42 34.24
N GLN A 90 -9.25 6.13 34.53
CA GLN A 90 -8.03 6.13 33.71
C GLN A 90 -7.20 4.85 33.88
N SER A 91 -7.49 4.02 34.92
CA SER A 91 -6.78 2.76 35.14
C SER A 91 -7.11 1.74 34.03
N PRO A 92 -6.20 0.78 33.76
CA PRO A 92 -6.43 -0.21 32.71
C PRO A 92 -7.66 -1.09 33.00
N ALA A 93 -8.32 -1.53 31.92
CA ALA A 93 -9.47 -2.42 31.92
C ALA A 93 -9.28 -3.66 32.80
N LYS A 94 -10.39 -4.18 33.35
CA LYS A 94 -10.50 -5.45 34.10
C LYS A 94 -10.06 -5.44 35.57
N SER A 95 -9.83 -4.29 36.19
CA SER A 95 -9.58 -4.25 37.63
C SER A 95 -10.88 -4.35 38.45
N LYS A 96 -11.09 -5.44 39.20
CA LYS A 96 -12.18 -5.53 40.21
C LYS A 96 -12.08 -4.40 41.24
N ALA A 97 -10.87 -3.93 41.50
CA ALA A 97 -10.62 -2.79 42.38
C ALA A 97 -11.21 -1.49 41.85
N ALA A 98 -11.15 -1.23 40.54
CA ALA A 98 -11.74 -0.05 39.92
C ALA A 98 -13.25 0.03 40.15
N LEU A 99 -13.98 -1.09 39.98
CA LEU A 99 -15.43 -1.16 40.25
C LEU A 99 -15.75 -0.82 41.71
N SER A 100 -14.98 -1.37 42.66
CA SER A 100 -15.17 -1.11 44.08
C SER A 100 -14.86 0.34 44.45
N CYS A 101 -13.80 0.90 43.88
CA CYS A 101 -13.42 2.31 44.04
C CYS A 101 -14.51 3.25 43.49
N CYS A 102 -14.95 3.04 42.24
CA CYS A 102 -16.02 3.84 41.63
C CYS A 102 -17.31 3.78 42.46
N ARG A 103 -17.72 2.59 42.91
CA ARG A 103 -18.91 2.43 43.74
C ARG A 103 -18.82 3.23 45.05
N SER A 104 -17.66 3.23 45.69
CA SER A 104 -17.46 3.99 46.95
C SER A 104 -17.42 5.49 46.70
N LEU A 105 -16.77 5.95 45.64
CA LEU A 105 -16.75 7.39 45.26
C LEU A 105 -18.15 7.90 44.92
N LEU A 106 -18.90 7.15 44.11
CA LEU A 106 -20.28 7.55 43.75
C LEU A 106 -21.20 7.58 44.95
N ARG A 107 -21.05 6.64 45.91
CA ARG A 107 -21.80 6.69 47.19
C ARG A 107 -21.38 7.88 48.06
N ALA A 108 -20.15 8.35 47.95
CA ALA A 108 -19.67 9.53 48.64
C ALA A 108 -20.06 10.85 47.93
N GLY A 109 -20.86 10.78 46.85
CA GLY A 109 -21.33 11.96 46.11
C GLY A 109 -20.38 12.47 45.03
N ALA A 110 -19.51 11.59 44.49
CA ALA A 110 -18.66 11.95 43.34
C ALA A 110 -19.53 12.25 42.10
N ASN A 111 -19.24 13.38 41.44
CA ASN A 111 -19.95 13.80 40.23
C ASN A 111 -19.38 13.05 38.99
N PRO A 112 -20.18 12.26 38.27
CA PRO A 112 -19.70 11.52 37.09
C PRO A 112 -19.42 12.40 35.85
N THR A 113 -19.97 13.64 35.80
CA THR A 113 -19.67 14.55 34.68
C THR A 113 -18.33 15.23 34.82
N GLY A 114 -17.65 15.05 35.97
CA GLY A 114 -16.37 15.72 36.25
C GLY A 114 -16.52 17.18 36.70
N GLY A 115 -15.42 17.91 36.72
CA GLY A 115 -15.43 19.38 36.94
C GLY A 115 -15.78 20.12 35.66
N SER A 116 -16.00 21.44 35.74
CA SER A 116 -16.29 22.31 34.60
C SER A 116 -15.25 22.22 33.48
N ASP A 117 -14.01 21.92 33.82
CA ASP A 117 -12.86 21.88 32.91
C ASP A 117 -12.41 20.44 32.58
N ALA A 118 -13.23 19.43 32.94
CA ALA A 118 -12.91 18.04 32.62
C ALA A 118 -13.10 17.79 31.13
N PRO A 119 -12.04 17.29 30.42
CA PRO A 119 -12.12 17.10 28.98
C PRO A 119 -13.07 15.96 28.56
N ARG A 120 -13.42 15.08 29.50
CA ARG A 120 -14.28 13.90 29.27
C ARG A 120 -15.06 13.53 30.52
N THR A 121 -16.26 12.98 30.32
CA THR A 121 -17.07 12.46 31.43
C THR A 121 -16.55 11.09 31.92
N ALA A 122 -16.97 10.68 33.10
CA ALA A 122 -16.65 9.37 33.65
C ALA A 122 -17.10 8.24 32.70
N LEU A 123 -18.24 8.37 32.05
CA LEU A 123 -18.75 7.37 31.10
C LEU A 123 -17.86 7.27 29.86
N MET A 124 -17.44 8.41 29.29
CA MET A 124 -16.51 8.40 28.15
C MET A 124 -15.21 7.69 28.49
N LEU A 125 -14.61 7.99 29.65
CA LEU A 125 -13.36 7.35 30.08
C LEU A 125 -13.55 5.86 30.36
N ALA A 126 -14.66 5.46 30.96
CA ALA A 126 -14.96 4.05 31.21
C ALA A 126 -15.08 3.25 29.89
N ILE A 127 -15.65 3.84 28.86
CA ILE A 127 -15.74 3.25 27.51
C ILE A 127 -14.36 3.18 26.85
N ILE A 128 -13.65 4.29 26.81
CA ILE A 128 -12.32 4.39 26.14
C ILE A 128 -11.33 3.36 26.73
N ASN A 129 -11.33 3.21 28.05
CA ASN A 129 -10.41 2.29 28.72
C ASN A 129 -10.93 0.84 28.81
N GLY A 130 -12.07 0.52 28.18
CA GLY A 130 -12.57 -0.84 28.05
C GLY A 130 -12.99 -1.48 29.40
N HIS A 131 -13.56 -0.72 30.32
CA HIS A 131 -14.02 -1.24 31.60
C HIS A 131 -15.20 -2.22 31.45
N SER A 132 -15.41 -3.05 32.50
CA SER A 132 -16.46 -4.08 32.49
C SER A 132 -17.88 -3.51 32.35
N ALA A 133 -18.79 -4.31 31.82
CA ALA A 133 -20.21 -3.94 31.69
C ALA A 133 -20.83 -3.48 33.02
N ASP A 134 -20.48 -4.15 34.14
CA ASP A 134 -20.96 -3.77 35.49
C ASP A 134 -20.52 -2.37 35.90
N LEU A 135 -19.29 -1.97 35.52
CA LEU A 135 -18.78 -0.63 35.82
C LEU A 135 -19.46 0.41 34.92
N LEU A 136 -19.62 0.09 33.63
CA LEU A 136 -20.37 0.95 32.68
C LEU A 136 -21.80 1.17 33.17
N GLU A 137 -22.51 0.12 33.58
CA GLU A 137 -23.86 0.21 34.16
C GLU A 137 -23.89 1.10 35.40
N LEU A 138 -22.92 0.94 36.29
CA LEU A 138 -22.83 1.75 37.51
C LEU A 138 -22.64 3.24 37.19
N VAL A 139 -21.78 3.58 36.24
CA VAL A 139 -21.51 4.97 35.84
C VAL A 139 -22.70 5.56 35.08
N ILE A 140 -23.34 4.80 34.16
CA ILE A 140 -24.54 5.23 33.42
C ILE A 140 -25.66 5.57 34.36
N LYS A 141 -25.92 4.75 35.41
CA LYS A 141 -26.96 5.01 36.41
C LYS A 141 -26.69 6.27 37.24
N ALA A 142 -25.42 6.63 37.42
CA ALA A 142 -25.02 7.81 38.16
C ALA A 142 -24.96 9.09 37.30
N GLU A 143 -24.78 8.95 35.98
CA GLU A 143 -24.62 10.07 35.05
C GLU A 143 -25.99 10.68 34.68
N SER A 144 -26.17 11.96 35.02
CA SER A 144 -27.41 12.69 34.73
C SER A 144 -27.44 13.41 33.37
N LYS A 145 -26.27 13.48 32.67
CA LYS A 145 -26.11 14.22 31.41
C LYS A 145 -25.35 13.41 30.36
N PRO A 146 -25.96 12.34 29.80
CA PRO A 146 -25.31 11.50 28.79
C PRO A 146 -25.06 12.22 27.45
N LEU A 147 -25.69 13.38 27.23
CA LEU A 147 -25.51 14.21 26.02
C LEU A 147 -24.30 15.15 26.09
N HIS A 148 -23.55 15.14 27.22
CA HIS A 148 -22.33 15.95 27.32
C HIS A 148 -21.33 15.57 26.22
N THR A 149 -20.70 16.59 25.62
CA THR A 149 -19.73 16.43 24.55
C THR A 149 -18.36 16.87 24.99
N ASP A 150 -17.31 16.24 24.46
CA ASP A 150 -15.93 16.67 24.62
C ASP A 150 -15.58 17.84 23.69
N GLU A 151 -14.29 18.21 23.65
CA GLU A 151 -13.76 19.27 22.79
C GLU A 151 -13.98 19.02 21.29
N ASN A 152 -14.12 17.74 20.88
CA ASN A 152 -14.39 17.33 19.51
C ASN A 152 -15.91 17.20 19.21
N GLY A 153 -16.77 17.61 20.14
CA GLY A 153 -18.21 17.43 20.00
C GLY A 153 -18.67 15.97 20.14
N SER A 154 -17.79 15.05 20.55
CA SER A 154 -18.11 13.63 20.71
C SER A 154 -18.73 13.36 22.08
N ASN A 155 -19.84 12.66 22.13
CA ASN A 155 -20.50 12.20 23.35
C ASN A 155 -20.18 10.72 23.64
N CYS A 156 -20.75 10.17 24.71
CA CYS A 156 -20.53 8.78 25.10
C CYS A 156 -20.96 7.76 24.02
N ALA A 157 -21.95 8.07 23.18
CA ALA A 157 -22.38 7.17 22.10
C ALA A 157 -21.35 7.12 20.96
N HIS A 158 -20.66 8.21 20.64
CA HIS A 158 -19.55 8.21 19.68
C HIS A 158 -18.42 7.29 20.15
N TYR A 159 -18.02 7.41 21.40
CA TYR A 159 -16.99 6.52 21.97
C TYR A 159 -17.46 5.06 22.05
N ALA A 160 -18.69 4.81 22.43
CA ALA A 160 -19.26 3.47 22.46
C ALA A 160 -19.28 2.82 21.06
N ALA A 161 -19.57 3.64 20.04
CA ALA A 161 -19.53 3.23 18.64
C ALA A 161 -18.12 2.87 18.16
N MET A 162 -17.11 3.65 18.56
CA MET A 162 -15.70 3.38 18.22
C MET A 162 -15.17 2.10 18.87
N HIS A 163 -15.65 1.76 20.07
CA HIS A 163 -15.18 0.62 20.85
C HIS A 163 -16.08 -0.62 20.82
N GLY A 164 -17.18 -0.59 20.07
CA GLY A 164 -18.08 -1.74 19.90
C GLY A 164 -18.88 -2.11 21.15
N VAL A 165 -19.27 -1.13 21.97
CA VAL A 165 -20.01 -1.33 23.22
C VAL A 165 -21.37 -0.57 23.26
N ILE A 166 -21.88 -0.23 22.08
CA ILE A 166 -23.17 0.46 21.93
C ILE A 166 -24.30 -0.31 22.60
N HIS A 167 -24.32 -1.63 22.49
CA HIS A 167 -25.35 -2.48 23.11
C HIS A 167 -25.44 -2.28 24.62
N THR A 168 -24.29 -2.17 25.32
CA THR A 168 -24.25 -1.91 26.76
C THR A 168 -24.76 -0.50 27.09
N LEU A 169 -24.34 0.51 26.31
CA LEU A 169 -24.77 1.87 26.51
C LEU A 169 -26.30 2.00 26.33
N LEU A 170 -26.85 1.50 25.23
CA LEU A 170 -28.25 1.64 24.88
C LEU A 170 -29.18 0.79 25.76
N ALA A 171 -28.67 -0.21 26.47
CA ALA A 171 -29.45 -0.98 27.45
C ALA A 171 -29.90 -0.12 28.61
N PHE A 172 -29.11 0.86 29.04
CA PHE A 172 -29.30 1.62 30.27
C PHE A 172 -29.64 3.09 30.06
N VAL A 173 -29.42 3.67 28.86
CA VAL A 173 -29.64 5.10 28.59
C VAL A 173 -31.08 5.37 28.17
N LYS A 174 -31.70 6.44 28.73
CA LYS A 174 -33.08 6.86 28.43
C LYS A 174 -33.21 7.70 27.15
N PHE A 175 -32.22 8.51 26.81
CA PHE A 175 -32.22 9.46 25.68
C PHE A 175 -31.60 8.85 24.41
N ARG A 176 -32.06 7.67 23.99
CA ARG A 176 -31.44 6.90 22.89
C ARG A 176 -31.46 7.64 21.55
N SER A 177 -32.62 8.21 21.19
CA SER A 177 -32.80 8.88 19.90
C SER A 177 -31.90 10.10 19.73
N GLU A 178 -31.79 10.92 20.78
CA GLU A 178 -30.95 12.13 20.77
C GLU A 178 -29.45 11.78 20.68
N LEU A 179 -29.01 10.78 21.46
CA LEU A 179 -27.62 10.29 21.40
C LEU A 179 -27.23 9.73 20.05
N LEU A 180 -28.13 8.99 19.38
CA LEU A 180 -27.85 8.36 18.10
C LEU A 180 -27.89 9.35 16.93
N GLN A 181 -28.53 10.50 17.06
CA GLN A 181 -28.59 11.56 16.05
C GLN A 181 -27.53 12.64 16.24
N SER A 182 -26.81 12.62 17.37
CA SER A 182 -25.77 13.62 17.65
C SER A 182 -24.63 13.51 16.65
N ARG A 183 -24.05 14.66 16.32
CA ARG A 183 -22.90 14.78 15.39
C ARG A 183 -21.71 15.38 16.11
N ASN A 184 -20.53 14.81 15.88
CA ASN A 184 -19.28 15.39 16.34
C ASN A 184 -18.85 16.56 15.43
N GLN A 185 -17.68 17.19 15.69
CA GLN A 185 -17.14 18.29 14.87
C GLN A 185 -16.86 17.89 13.42
N TYR A 186 -16.64 16.60 13.16
CA TYR A 186 -16.44 16.05 11.83
C TYR A 186 -17.77 15.72 11.12
N GLY A 187 -18.89 16.01 11.77
CA GLY A 187 -20.24 15.68 11.29
C GLY A 187 -20.62 14.21 11.44
N GLU A 188 -19.75 13.37 12.00
CA GLU A 188 -20.00 11.93 12.16
C GLU A 188 -21.02 11.65 13.25
N THR A 189 -21.85 10.66 13.00
CA THR A 189 -22.80 10.11 13.98
C THR A 189 -22.27 8.81 14.60
N PRO A 190 -22.84 8.33 15.71
CA PRO A 190 -22.50 7.01 16.25
C PRO A 190 -22.64 5.87 15.23
N LEU A 191 -23.63 5.94 14.32
CA LEU A 191 -23.78 4.92 13.27
C LEU A 191 -22.60 4.95 12.27
N ASP A 192 -22.17 6.14 11.86
CA ASP A 192 -21.02 6.29 10.98
C ASP A 192 -19.76 5.64 11.60
N LEU A 193 -19.53 5.90 12.89
CA LEU A 193 -18.38 5.36 13.63
C LEU A 193 -18.47 3.85 13.83
N THR A 194 -19.65 3.26 14.10
CA THR A 194 -19.78 1.79 14.21
C THR A 194 -19.41 1.09 12.91
N VAL A 195 -19.86 1.64 11.78
CA VAL A 195 -19.53 1.07 10.48
C VAL A 195 -18.07 1.33 10.14
N HIS A 196 -17.54 2.51 10.43
CA HIS A 196 -16.13 2.84 10.18
C HIS A 196 -15.17 1.93 10.99
N HIS A 197 -15.48 1.64 12.24
CA HIS A 197 -14.64 0.80 13.12
C HIS A 197 -14.89 -0.71 13.02
N GLY A 198 -15.87 -1.13 12.23
CA GLY A 198 -16.07 -2.55 11.96
C GLY A 198 -17.04 -3.28 12.89
N HIS A 199 -17.92 -2.57 13.60
CA HIS A 199 -18.84 -3.13 14.58
C HIS A 199 -20.25 -3.37 13.99
N GLU A 200 -20.41 -4.45 13.18
CA GLU A 200 -21.67 -4.75 12.47
C GLU A 200 -22.87 -4.91 13.41
N GLU A 201 -22.73 -5.63 14.53
CA GLU A 201 -23.84 -5.88 15.46
C GLU A 201 -24.33 -4.60 16.13
N ASP A 202 -23.44 -3.70 16.48
CA ASP A 202 -23.79 -2.39 17.05
C ASP A 202 -24.47 -1.50 16.00
N ALA A 203 -23.98 -1.49 14.76
CA ALA A 203 -24.62 -0.78 13.65
C ALA A 203 -26.04 -1.31 13.40
N LEU A 204 -26.20 -2.64 13.40
CA LEU A 204 -27.50 -3.29 13.27
C LEU A 204 -28.46 -2.92 14.41
N LEU A 205 -27.97 -2.84 15.63
CA LEU A 205 -28.76 -2.43 16.79
C LEU A 205 -29.24 -0.98 16.68
N ILE A 206 -28.33 -0.06 16.29
CA ILE A 206 -28.69 1.35 16.05
C ILE A 206 -29.81 1.46 15.01
N LEU A 207 -29.67 0.76 13.88
CA LEU A 207 -30.67 0.78 12.81
C LEU A 207 -32.02 0.19 13.23
N LYS A 208 -32.03 -0.90 14.02
CA LYS A 208 -33.25 -1.48 14.56
C LYS A 208 -33.97 -0.53 15.53
N ILE A 209 -33.23 0.14 16.40
CA ILE A 209 -33.79 1.13 17.34
C ILE A 209 -34.32 2.32 16.55
N SER A 210 -33.56 2.82 15.57
CA SER A 210 -34.00 3.95 14.76
C SER A 210 -35.28 3.67 13.98
N LYS A 211 -35.44 2.44 13.47
CA LYS A 211 -36.70 1.99 12.81
C LYS A 211 -37.85 1.96 13.80
N LYS A 212 -37.60 1.48 15.02
CA LYS A 212 -38.63 1.43 16.10
C LYS A 212 -39.04 2.82 16.57
N ASP A 213 -38.10 3.73 16.72
CA ASP A 213 -38.30 5.09 17.23
C ASP A 213 -38.64 6.10 16.12
N ASN A 214 -38.87 5.63 14.87
CA ASN A 214 -39.17 6.45 13.68
C ASN A 214 -38.12 7.54 13.40
N ILE A 215 -36.85 7.30 13.72
CA ILE A 215 -35.76 8.24 13.43
C ILE A 215 -35.48 8.25 11.91
N PRO A 216 -35.55 9.41 11.24
CA PRO A 216 -35.26 9.50 9.82
C PRO A 216 -33.81 9.10 9.55
N PHE A 217 -33.57 8.26 8.54
CA PHE A 217 -32.24 7.75 8.18
C PHE A 217 -31.22 8.86 7.92
N ARG A 218 -31.64 9.96 7.27
CA ARG A 218 -30.82 11.15 7.02
C ARG A 218 -30.21 11.79 8.29
N ASN A 219 -30.81 11.52 9.46
CA ASN A 219 -30.33 12.05 10.73
C ASN A 219 -29.27 11.13 11.38
N LEU A 220 -29.11 9.90 10.87
CA LEU A 220 -28.23 8.88 11.45
C LEU A 220 -26.91 8.72 10.70
N SER A 221 -26.73 9.37 9.56
CA SER A 221 -25.54 9.25 8.75
C SER A 221 -25.15 10.59 8.13
N MET A 222 -23.88 10.75 7.87
CA MET A 222 -23.32 11.86 7.13
C MET A 222 -23.02 11.48 5.68
N ALA A 223 -22.93 12.47 4.79
CA ALA A 223 -22.24 12.31 3.52
C ALA A 223 -20.75 12.57 3.76
N TYR A 224 -19.89 11.59 3.46
CA TYR A 224 -18.45 11.75 3.54
C TYR A 224 -17.93 12.66 2.42
N ASP A 225 -16.75 13.27 2.60
CA ASP A 225 -16.10 14.12 1.58
C ASP A 225 -15.89 13.40 0.25
N SER A 226 -15.77 12.06 0.29
CA SER A 226 -15.73 11.19 -0.90
C SER A 226 -17.08 11.04 -1.62
N GLY A 227 -18.18 11.65 -1.14
CA GLY A 227 -19.55 11.41 -1.61
C GLY A 227 -20.08 10.02 -1.27
N SER A 228 -19.29 9.19 -0.57
CA SER A 228 -19.73 7.88 -0.11
C SER A 228 -20.77 8.02 0.98
N SER A 229 -21.83 7.22 0.90
CA SER A 229 -22.78 7.07 2.00
C SER A 229 -22.34 5.94 2.93
N ILE A 230 -22.91 5.88 4.13
CA ILE A 230 -22.69 4.77 5.05
C ILE A 230 -23.01 3.41 4.43
N PHE A 231 -23.92 3.37 3.45
CA PHE A 231 -24.22 2.14 2.71
C PHE A 231 -23.04 1.67 1.87
N HIS A 232 -22.35 2.58 1.17
CA HIS A 232 -21.13 2.25 0.45
C HIS A 232 -20.09 1.63 1.39
N LEU A 233 -19.91 2.22 2.58
CA LEU A 233 -18.98 1.73 3.58
C LEU A 233 -19.41 0.38 4.16
N ALA A 234 -20.69 0.19 4.47
CA ALA A 234 -21.22 -1.09 4.97
C ALA A 234 -21.03 -2.22 3.95
N VAL A 235 -21.27 -1.94 2.67
CA VAL A 235 -21.07 -2.89 1.58
C VAL A 235 -19.57 -3.21 1.40
N GLN A 236 -18.72 -2.20 1.46
CA GLN A 236 -17.26 -2.36 1.36
C GLN A 236 -16.69 -3.20 2.51
N ARG A 237 -17.27 -3.09 3.71
CA ARG A 237 -16.90 -3.86 4.90
C ARG A 237 -17.52 -5.26 4.92
N GLY A 238 -18.47 -5.56 4.05
CA GLY A 238 -19.14 -6.85 4.00
C GLY A 238 -20.23 -7.04 5.07
N PHE A 239 -20.82 -5.98 5.60
CA PHE A 239 -21.84 -6.00 6.63
C PHE A 239 -23.20 -6.45 6.08
N THR A 240 -23.31 -7.75 5.86
CA THR A 240 -24.46 -8.34 5.15
C THR A 240 -25.80 -8.11 5.83
N LYS A 241 -25.85 -8.13 7.16
CA LYS A 241 -27.09 -7.90 7.93
C LYS A 241 -27.53 -6.44 7.85
N VAL A 242 -26.56 -5.53 7.95
CA VAL A 242 -26.78 -4.08 7.82
C VAL A 242 -27.23 -3.75 6.40
N VAL A 243 -26.56 -4.31 5.38
CA VAL A 243 -26.93 -4.12 3.97
C VAL A 243 -28.36 -4.56 3.69
N LYS A 244 -28.78 -5.75 4.18
CA LYS A 244 -30.17 -6.22 4.04
C LYS A 244 -31.17 -5.25 4.65
N LEU A 245 -30.88 -4.74 5.86
CA LEU A 245 -31.78 -3.83 6.56
C LEU A 245 -31.97 -2.50 5.80
N PHE A 246 -30.94 -2.02 5.12
CA PHE A 246 -31.02 -0.84 4.23
C PHE A 246 -31.88 -1.12 3.00
N LEU A 247 -31.74 -2.29 2.39
CA LEU A 247 -32.49 -2.68 1.19
C LEU A 247 -33.97 -2.92 1.47
N ASP A 248 -34.34 -3.24 2.72
CA ASP A 248 -35.74 -3.36 3.14
C ASP A 248 -36.50 -2.00 3.13
N ASP A 249 -35.80 -0.87 3.05
CA ASP A 249 -36.43 0.46 2.90
C ASP A 249 -36.48 0.84 1.42
N ALA A 250 -37.68 0.77 0.85
CA ALA A 250 -37.94 1.08 -0.56
C ALA A 250 -37.55 2.51 -1.00
N ARG A 251 -37.26 3.40 -0.06
CA ARG A 251 -36.84 4.79 -0.34
C ARG A 251 -35.32 4.90 -0.51
N PHE A 252 -34.58 3.81 -0.28
CA PHE A 252 -33.15 3.82 -0.30
C PHE A 252 -32.60 3.59 -1.72
N ASN A 253 -31.73 4.47 -2.20
CA ASN A 253 -31.09 4.32 -3.51
C ASN A 253 -29.82 3.48 -3.39
N TYR A 254 -29.92 2.19 -3.64
CA TYR A 254 -28.81 1.25 -3.61
C TYR A 254 -27.87 1.32 -4.83
N ASP A 255 -28.23 2.11 -5.86
CA ASP A 255 -27.38 2.43 -7.02
C ASP A 255 -26.75 3.83 -6.89
N ALA A 256 -26.80 4.45 -5.71
CA ALA A 256 -26.15 5.74 -5.48
C ALA A 256 -24.65 5.66 -5.84
N GLN A 257 -24.14 6.74 -6.41
CA GLN A 257 -22.75 6.84 -6.80
C GLN A 257 -21.99 7.77 -5.84
N ASP A 258 -20.77 7.38 -5.45
CA ASP A 258 -19.84 8.25 -4.76
C ASP A 258 -19.22 9.29 -5.72
N LEU A 259 -18.31 10.17 -5.25
CA LEU A 259 -17.65 11.17 -6.09
C LEU A 259 -16.85 10.56 -7.24
N LYS A 260 -16.34 9.34 -7.08
CA LYS A 260 -15.66 8.58 -8.13
C LYS A 260 -16.63 7.78 -9.00
N LYS A 261 -17.94 8.04 -8.85
CA LYS A 261 -19.03 7.32 -9.51
C LYS A 261 -19.06 5.82 -9.21
N ASN A 262 -18.43 5.35 -8.11
CA ASN A 262 -18.57 3.97 -7.70
C ASN A 262 -19.98 3.73 -7.13
N THR A 263 -20.61 2.66 -7.59
CA THR A 263 -21.83 2.13 -6.96
C THR A 263 -21.45 1.13 -5.84
N PRO A 264 -22.36 0.83 -4.91
CA PRO A 264 -22.14 -0.22 -3.92
C PRO A 264 -21.77 -1.58 -4.54
N LEU A 265 -22.32 -1.92 -5.71
CA LEU A 265 -21.98 -3.14 -6.42
C LEU A 265 -20.51 -3.13 -6.93
N ILE A 266 -20.02 -2.00 -7.42
CA ILE A 266 -18.61 -1.86 -7.82
C ILE A 266 -17.71 -2.01 -6.59
N LEU A 267 -18.04 -1.35 -5.47
CA LEU A 267 -17.23 -1.41 -4.24
C LEU A 267 -17.21 -2.82 -3.62
N SER A 268 -18.36 -3.50 -3.54
CA SER A 268 -18.41 -4.88 -3.04
C SER A 268 -17.61 -5.85 -3.90
N SER A 269 -17.65 -5.66 -5.22
CA SER A 269 -16.85 -6.45 -6.16
C SER A 269 -15.37 -6.15 -6.02
N LEU A 270 -14.98 -4.88 -5.84
CA LEU A 270 -13.59 -4.45 -5.65
C LEU A 270 -13.00 -4.96 -4.31
N THR A 271 -13.81 -5.10 -3.27
CA THR A 271 -13.36 -5.58 -1.95
C THR A 271 -13.58 -7.08 -1.73
N GLY A 272 -14.10 -7.79 -2.72
CA GLY A 272 -14.29 -9.24 -2.65
C GLY A 272 -15.43 -9.71 -1.73
N GLN A 273 -16.48 -8.91 -1.57
CA GLN A 273 -17.58 -9.20 -0.65
C GLN A 273 -18.71 -10.02 -1.32
N ASP A 274 -18.47 -11.30 -1.55
CA ASP A 274 -19.39 -12.23 -2.28
C ASP A 274 -20.85 -12.16 -1.83
N LYS A 275 -21.07 -12.14 -0.50
CA LYS A 275 -22.42 -12.11 0.07
C LYS A 275 -23.12 -10.78 -0.21
N CYS A 276 -22.40 -9.66 -0.16
CA CYS A 276 -22.96 -8.34 -0.47
C CYS A 276 -23.28 -8.23 -1.96
N VAL A 277 -22.37 -8.72 -2.84
CA VAL A 277 -22.63 -8.79 -4.28
C VAL A 277 -23.92 -9.56 -4.55
N LYS A 278 -24.06 -10.77 -3.97
CA LYS A 278 -25.26 -11.58 -4.12
C LYS A 278 -26.55 -10.84 -3.70
N ILE A 279 -26.53 -10.22 -2.52
CA ILE A 279 -27.68 -9.46 -1.99
C ILE A 279 -28.04 -8.30 -2.91
N LEU A 280 -27.05 -7.55 -3.41
CA LEU A 280 -27.29 -6.42 -4.31
C LEU A 280 -27.87 -6.87 -5.65
N LEU A 281 -27.40 -7.98 -6.21
CA LEU A 281 -27.92 -8.55 -7.44
C LEU A 281 -29.34 -9.11 -7.30
N GLU A 282 -29.67 -9.74 -6.16
CA GLU A 282 -31.02 -10.20 -5.82
C GLU A 282 -32.01 -9.02 -5.75
N ASN A 283 -31.53 -7.81 -5.40
CA ASN A 283 -32.31 -6.57 -5.37
C ASN A 283 -32.19 -5.76 -6.66
N GLN A 284 -31.79 -6.38 -7.77
CA GLN A 284 -31.75 -5.77 -9.12
C GLN A 284 -30.82 -4.55 -9.26
N ALA A 285 -29.71 -4.50 -8.52
CA ALA A 285 -28.69 -3.47 -8.69
C ALA A 285 -28.19 -3.41 -10.14
N LYS A 286 -27.92 -2.22 -10.66
CA LYS A 286 -27.48 -1.98 -12.04
C LYS A 286 -26.08 -2.53 -12.26
N VAL A 287 -25.97 -3.69 -12.93
CA VAL A 287 -24.75 -4.47 -13.10
C VAL A 287 -23.70 -3.77 -13.98
N ASN A 288 -24.15 -3.03 -15.02
CA ASN A 288 -23.29 -2.48 -16.06
C ASN A 288 -22.96 -0.98 -15.87
N THR A 289 -23.25 -0.42 -14.69
CA THR A 289 -22.85 0.95 -14.35
C THR A 289 -21.33 1.03 -14.31
N ARG A 290 -20.77 2.14 -14.78
CA ARG A 290 -19.32 2.41 -14.81
C ARG A 290 -18.98 3.57 -13.88
N ASN A 291 -17.84 3.48 -13.22
CA ASN A 291 -17.29 4.56 -12.41
C ASN A 291 -16.56 5.60 -13.29
N GLU A 292 -15.92 6.59 -12.66
CA GLU A 292 -15.18 7.64 -13.35
C GLU A 292 -14.05 7.12 -14.25
N SER A 293 -13.37 6.06 -13.87
CA SER A 293 -12.34 5.39 -14.67
C SER A 293 -12.91 4.49 -15.78
N GLY A 294 -14.23 4.37 -15.88
CA GLY A 294 -14.90 3.48 -16.81
C GLY A 294 -15.05 2.03 -16.31
N HIS A 295 -14.60 1.69 -15.10
CA HIS A 295 -14.69 0.35 -14.56
C HIS A 295 -16.13 0.00 -14.16
N SER A 296 -16.61 -1.16 -14.59
CA SER A 296 -17.85 -1.80 -14.10
C SER A 296 -17.55 -2.72 -12.91
N ALA A 297 -18.60 -3.27 -12.27
CA ALA A 297 -18.45 -4.27 -11.23
C ALA A 297 -17.65 -5.50 -11.71
N LEU A 298 -17.78 -5.89 -12.97
CA LEU A 298 -17.01 -6.99 -13.55
C LEU A 298 -15.51 -6.68 -13.65
N HIS A 299 -15.14 -5.45 -14.04
CA HIS A 299 -13.73 -5.00 -14.00
C HIS A 299 -13.20 -5.01 -12.56
N ALA A 300 -13.99 -4.53 -11.61
CA ALA A 300 -13.62 -4.50 -10.20
C ALA A 300 -13.38 -5.92 -9.63
N ALA A 301 -14.22 -6.89 -9.99
CA ALA A 301 -14.07 -8.29 -9.57
C ALA A 301 -12.78 -8.94 -10.12
N CYS A 302 -12.32 -8.51 -11.29
CA CYS A 302 -11.07 -9.01 -11.88
C CYS A 302 -9.84 -8.65 -11.04
N PHE A 303 -9.82 -7.53 -10.35
CA PHE A 303 -8.69 -7.16 -9.46
C PHE A 303 -8.55 -8.12 -8.27
N GLN A 304 -9.64 -8.72 -7.80
CA GLN A 304 -9.66 -9.57 -6.60
C GLN A 304 -9.40 -11.04 -6.86
N ASN A 305 -9.28 -11.46 -8.12
CA ASN A 305 -9.15 -12.88 -8.51
C ASN A 305 -10.24 -13.79 -7.87
N ASN A 306 -11.46 -13.27 -7.73
CA ASN A 306 -12.56 -13.99 -7.12
C ASN A 306 -13.53 -14.54 -8.18
N PRO A 307 -13.43 -15.85 -8.51
CA PRO A 307 -14.26 -16.47 -9.53
C PRO A 307 -15.75 -16.46 -9.17
N ASN A 308 -16.10 -16.54 -7.86
CA ASN A 308 -17.49 -16.58 -7.44
C ASN A 308 -18.23 -15.27 -7.76
N ILE A 309 -17.60 -14.13 -7.51
CA ILE A 309 -18.18 -12.81 -7.84
C ILE A 309 -18.35 -12.68 -9.35
N LEU A 310 -17.32 -13.09 -10.13
CA LEU A 310 -17.38 -13.02 -11.59
C LEU A 310 -18.55 -13.85 -12.13
N GLU A 311 -18.72 -15.09 -11.66
CA GLU A 311 -19.84 -15.94 -12.07
C GLU A 311 -21.21 -15.34 -11.70
N GLN A 312 -21.34 -14.77 -10.51
CA GLN A 312 -22.57 -14.10 -10.09
C GLN A 312 -22.90 -12.90 -10.98
N LEU A 313 -21.91 -12.06 -11.29
CA LEU A 313 -22.08 -10.90 -12.16
C LEU A 313 -22.43 -11.30 -13.60
N LEU A 314 -21.74 -12.29 -14.16
CA LEU A 314 -22.02 -12.80 -15.51
C LEU A 314 -23.42 -13.42 -15.61
N LYS A 315 -23.86 -14.21 -14.61
CA LYS A 315 -25.23 -14.73 -14.52
C LYS A 315 -26.28 -13.61 -14.41
N ALA A 316 -25.92 -12.49 -13.79
CA ALA A 316 -26.79 -11.31 -13.70
C ALA A 316 -26.77 -10.40 -14.94
N GLY A 317 -26.08 -10.79 -16.01
CA GLY A 317 -26.04 -10.05 -17.28
C GLY A 317 -24.94 -8.99 -17.35
N ALA A 318 -23.83 -9.16 -16.62
CA ALA A 318 -22.65 -8.31 -16.78
C ALA A 318 -22.05 -8.47 -18.17
N LEU A 319 -21.79 -7.35 -18.84
CA LEU A 319 -21.26 -7.32 -20.20
C LEU A 319 -19.72 -7.35 -20.18
N ALA A 320 -19.13 -8.50 -20.51
CA ALA A 320 -17.67 -8.67 -20.58
C ALA A 320 -16.97 -7.80 -21.65
N LYS A 321 -17.73 -7.31 -22.62
CA LYS A 321 -17.26 -6.43 -23.72
C LYS A 321 -17.12 -4.96 -23.33
N LEU A 322 -17.58 -4.55 -22.14
CA LEU A 322 -17.40 -3.18 -21.67
C LEU A 322 -15.92 -2.85 -21.55
N VAL A 323 -15.58 -1.63 -21.90
CA VAL A 323 -14.21 -1.11 -21.82
C VAL A 323 -14.12 0.04 -20.81
N ASP A 324 -12.98 0.16 -20.15
CA ASP A 324 -12.65 1.29 -19.30
C ASP A 324 -12.18 2.52 -20.10
N GLY A 325 -11.64 3.54 -19.42
CA GLY A 325 -11.13 4.77 -20.06
C GLY A 325 -9.92 4.52 -20.98
N GLU A 326 -9.17 3.44 -20.78
CA GLU A 326 -8.02 3.03 -21.60
C GLU A 326 -8.39 2.04 -22.72
N GLY A 327 -9.66 1.73 -22.87
CA GLY A 327 -10.15 0.73 -23.81
C GLY A 327 -9.92 -0.71 -23.35
N CYS A 328 -9.59 -0.92 -22.07
CA CYS A 328 -9.35 -2.25 -21.50
C CYS A 328 -10.66 -2.92 -21.11
N THR A 329 -10.83 -4.18 -21.54
CA THR A 329 -11.89 -5.08 -21.07
C THR A 329 -11.47 -5.76 -19.76
N CYS A 330 -12.41 -6.44 -19.11
CA CYS A 330 -12.11 -7.28 -17.95
C CYS A 330 -10.99 -8.33 -18.21
N PHE A 331 -10.83 -8.81 -19.44
CA PHE A 331 -9.73 -9.69 -19.84
C PHE A 331 -8.36 -9.00 -19.74
N HIS A 332 -8.27 -7.76 -20.20
CA HIS A 332 -7.05 -6.95 -20.07
C HIS A 332 -6.68 -6.72 -18.61
N VAL A 333 -7.68 -6.38 -17.79
CA VAL A 333 -7.48 -6.16 -16.35
C VAL A 333 -6.98 -7.44 -15.68
N SER A 334 -7.65 -8.58 -15.91
CA SER A 334 -7.23 -9.87 -15.34
C SER A 334 -5.82 -10.25 -15.77
N ALA A 335 -5.48 -10.05 -17.03
CA ALA A 335 -4.17 -10.37 -17.58
C ALA A 335 -3.07 -9.46 -17.04
N ALA A 336 -3.34 -8.17 -16.88
CA ALA A 336 -2.38 -7.20 -16.34
C ALA A 336 -2.08 -7.41 -14.85
N HIS A 337 -3.07 -7.87 -14.08
CA HIS A 337 -2.93 -8.12 -12.64
C HIS A 337 -2.59 -9.58 -12.29
N GLY A 338 -2.52 -10.47 -13.27
CA GLY A 338 -2.19 -11.89 -13.05
C GLY A 338 -3.29 -12.70 -12.38
N THR A 339 -4.53 -12.26 -12.44
CA THR A 339 -5.68 -12.92 -11.82
C THR A 339 -6.19 -14.07 -12.70
N HIS A 340 -5.42 -15.17 -12.74
CA HIS A 340 -5.64 -16.28 -13.66
C HIS A 340 -6.98 -17.00 -13.45
N MET A 341 -7.45 -17.15 -12.20
CA MET A 341 -8.75 -17.79 -11.93
C MET A 341 -9.91 -16.94 -12.46
N ALA A 342 -9.82 -15.62 -12.31
CA ALA A 342 -10.78 -14.70 -12.91
C ALA A 342 -10.77 -14.80 -14.43
N LEU A 343 -9.58 -14.87 -15.03
CA LEU A 343 -9.39 -14.98 -16.45
C LEU A 343 -9.97 -16.31 -17.01
N GLU A 344 -9.82 -17.42 -16.28
CA GLU A 344 -10.42 -18.72 -16.67
C GLU A 344 -11.94 -18.67 -16.71
N VAL A 345 -12.59 -18.01 -15.75
CA VAL A 345 -14.06 -17.83 -15.77
C VAL A 345 -14.47 -17.00 -16.99
N LEU A 346 -13.75 -15.92 -17.28
CA LEU A 346 -14.02 -15.08 -18.45
C LEU A 346 -13.83 -15.84 -19.77
N LEU A 347 -12.76 -16.64 -19.89
CA LEU A 347 -12.47 -17.45 -21.07
C LEU A 347 -13.53 -18.53 -21.33
N LYS A 348 -14.08 -19.12 -20.27
CA LYS A 348 -15.22 -20.05 -20.39
C LYS A 348 -16.50 -19.38 -20.87
N HIS A 349 -16.67 -18.09 -20.52
CA HIS A 349 -17.86 -17.34 -20.91
C HIS A 349 -17.78 -16.83 -22.35
N ASP A 350 -16.66 -16.18 -22.74
CA ASP A 350 -16.43 -15.69 -24.11
C ASP A 350 -14.93 -15.57 -24.40
N HIS A 351 -14.34 -16.63 -24.93
CA HIS A 351 -12.91 -16.69 -25.26
C HIS A 351 -12.48 -15.72 -26.37
N ALA A 352 -13.39 -15.28 -27.24
CA ALA A 352 -13.04 -14.39 -28.34
C ALA A 352 -12.59 -12.99 -27.86
N LEU A 353 -13.13 -12.53 -26.74
CA LEU A 353 -12.80 -11.22 -26.18
C LEU A 353 -11.37 -11.10 -25.63
N CYS A 354 -10.66 -12.22 -25.40
CA CYS A 354 -9.26 -12.16 -24.94
C CYS A 354 -8.30 -11.55 -25.99
N TRP A 355 -8.71 -11.55 -27.27
CA TRP A 355 -7.97 -10.95 -28.39
C TRP A 355 -8.40 -9.52 -28.71
N ALA A 356 -9.39 -8.97 -28.00
CA ALA A 356 -9.76 -7.57 -28.14
C ALA A 356 -8.52 -6.69 -27.89
N ARG A 357 -8.44 -5.56 -28.59
CA ARG A 357 -7.34 -4.60 -28.49
C ARG A 357 -7.77 -3.37 -27.70
N ASN A 358 -6.99 -2.97 -26.71
CA ASN A 358 -7.19 -1.71 -26.01
C ASN A 358 -6.71 -0.51 -26.84
N ASN A 359 -6.78 0.71 -26.30
CA ASN A 359 -6.35 1.94 -27.00
C ASN A 359 -4.86 1.93 -27.40
N ALA A 360 -4.02 1.18 -26.68
CA ALA A 360 -2.61 0.97 -27.01
C ALA A 360 -2.39 -0.20 -28.01
N CYS A 361 -3.48 -0.76 -28.58
CA CYS A 361 -3.46 -1.94 -29.44
C CYS A 361 -2.84 -3.18 -28.79
N LEU A 362 -2.89 -3.28 -27.47
CA LEU A 362 -2.48 -4.45 -26.70
C LEU A 362 -3.69 -5.37 -26.48
N THR A 363 -3.47 -6.69 -26.55
CA THR A 363 -4.44 -7.69 -26.14
C THR A 363 -4.17 -8.12 -24.70
N ALA A 364 -5.09 -8.86 -24.08
CA ALA A 364 -4.86 -9.45 -22.76
C ALA A 364 -3.59 -10.33 -22.74
N PHE A 365 -3.31 -11.04 -23.84
CA PHE A 365 -2.12 -11.87 -23.99
C PHE A 365 -0.82 -11.05 -23.93
N HIS A 366 -0.78 -9.89 -24.60
CA HIS A 366 0.35 -8.96 -24.53
C HIS A 366 0.56 -8.41 -23.11
N LEU A 367 -0.51 -8.06 -22.41
CA LEU A 367 -0.41 -7.55 -21.03
C LEU A 367 0.07 -8.62 -20.05
N ALA A 368 -0.41 -9.86 -20.16
CA ALA A 368 0.09 -10.98 -19.36
C ALA A 368 1.60 -11.19 -19.53
N ALA A 369 2.08 -11.10 -20.77
CA ALA A 369 3.51 -11.22 -21.08
C ALA A 369 4.33 -10.03 -20.52
N LEU A 370 3.85 -8.81 -20.70
CA LEU A 370 4.48 -7.57 -20.25
C LEU A 370 4.65 -7.53 -18.73
N HIS A 371 3.61 -7.93 -18.00
CA HIS A 371 3.58 -7.86 -16.53
C HIS A 371 4.06 -9.15 -15.83
N GLY A 372 4.44 -10.19 -16.58
CA GLY A 372 5.07 -11.36 -16.00
C GLY A 372 4.12 -12.40 -15.41
N HIS A 373 2.98 -12.66 -16.04
CA HIS A 373 1.94 -13.57 -15.57
C HIS A 373 1.83 -14.86 -16.42
N PRO A 374 2.72 -15.85 -16.23
CA PRO A 374 2.78 -17.04 -17.07
C PRO A 374 1.52 -17.92 -16.98
N LEU A 375 0.84 -17.94 -15.83
CA LEU A 375 -0.43 -18.69 -15.68
C LEU A 375 -1.53 -18.10 -16.56
N CYS A 376 -1.60 -16.77 -16.68
CA CYS A 376 -2.56 -16.11 -17.58
C CYS A 376 -2.25 -16.43 -19.06
N LEU A 377 -0.96 -16.44 -19.45
CA LEU A 377 -0.55 -16.85 -20.79
C LEU A 377 -1.00 -18.30 -21.07
N SER A 378 -0.74 -19.21 -20.13
CA SER A 378 -1.13 -20.63 -20.27
C SER A 378 -2.64 -20.80 -20.36
N ALA A 379 -3.42 -20.04 -19.54
CA ALA A 379 -4.87 -20.08 -19.57
C ALA A 379 -5.43 -19.60 -20.93
N ILE A 380 -4.92 -18.48 -21.45
CA ILE A 380 -5.35 -17.98 -22.78
C ILE A 380 -5.02 -19.01 -23.87
N MET A 381 -3.81 -19.59 -23.84
CA MET A 381 -3.37 -20.55 -24.83
C MET A 381 -4.14 -21.89 -24.76
N SER A 382 -4.56 -22.35 -23.57
CA SER A 382 -5.36 -23.59 -23.44
C SER A 382 -6.75 -23.45 -24.03
N HIS A 383 -7.31 -22.25 -24.12
CA HIS A 383 -8.58 -21.94 -24.76
C HIS A 383 -8.45 -21.53 -26.23
N TYR A 384 -7.21 -21.32 -26.68
CA TYR A 384 -6.92 -21.07 -28.10
C TYR A 384 -6.91 -22.42 -28.83
N THR A 385 -8.07 -22.89 -29.24
CA THR A 385 -8.16 -24.00 -30.20
C THR A 385 -8.03 -23.41 -31.59
N ASP A 386 -7.06 -23.91 -32.34
CA ASP A 386 -6.77 -23.53 -33.72
C ASP A 386 -7.91 -24.04 -34.65
N THR A 387 -9.11 -23.49 -34.43
CA THR A 387 -10.35 -23.95 -35.14
C THR A 387 -10.55 -23.24 -36.48
N ARG A 388 -9.64 -22.34 -36.85
CA ARG A 388 -9.66 -21.69 -38.16
C ARG A 388 -8.24 -21.50 -38.64
N GLY A 389 -7.84 -22.21 -39.67
CA GLY A 389 -6.64 -21.93 -40.49
C GLY A 389 -6.72 -20.53 -41.12
N GLY A 390 -6.77 -19.51 -40.27
CA GLY A 390 -6.96 -18.11 -40.64
C GLY A 390 -5.73 -17.31 -40.27
N SER A 391 -5.11 -16.75 -41.30
CA SER A 391 -4.15 -15.65 -41.38
C SER A 391 -3.27 -15.42 -40.14
N GLN A 392 -2.04 -15.84 -40.26
CA GLN A 392 -0.91 -15.40 -39.46
C GLN A 392 -0.95 -13.85 -39.33
N GLY A 393 -1.33 -13.30 -38.18
CA GLY A 393 -1.14 -11.87 -37.98
C GLY A 393 -1.97 -11.19 -36.90
N GLU A 394 -3.24 -11.51 -36.70
CA GLU A 394 -4.08 -10.73 -35.76
C GLU A 394 -4.40 -11.41 -34.45
N HIS A 395 -4.41 -12.75 -34.43
CA HIS A 395 -4.73 -13.56 -33.25
C HIS A 395 -3.71 -14.68 -33.11
N GLY A 396 -3.40 -15.05 -31.87
CA GLY A 396 -2.53 -16.18 -31.57
C GLY A 396 -1.20 -15.82 -30.93
N LEU A 397 -0.30 -16.82 -30.88
CA LEU A 397 0.96 -16.77 -30.14
C LEU A 397 1.90 -15.64 -30.62
N ASN A 398 1.91 -15.38 -31.92
CA ASN A 398 2.75 -14.35 -32.55
C ASN A 398 1.96 -13.09 -32.96
N ALA A 399 0.78 -12.87 -32.37
CA ALA A 399 0.05 -11.62 -32.55
C ALA A 399 0.92 -10.41 -32.20
N THR A 400 0.81 -9.36 -32.99
CA THR A 400 1.65 -8.16 -32.83
C THR A 400 0.86 -6.95 -32.39
N THR A 401 1.49 -6.08 -31.61
CA THR A 401 1.01 -4.74 -31.29
C THR A 401 1.13 -3.83 -32.51
N LYS A 402 0.65 -2.57 -32.40
CA LYS A 402 0.85 -1.54 -33.45
C LYS A 402 2.32 -1.32 -33.80
N ALA A 403 3.23 -1.52 -32.85
CA ALA A 403 4.67 -1.41 -33.05
C ALA A 403 5.32 -2.72 -33.57
N GLY A 404 4.54 -3.72 -33.99
CA GLY A 404 5.06 -5.00 -34.44
C GLY A 404 5.59 -5.92 -33.34
N ARG A 405 5.39 -5.59 -32.06
CA ARG A 405 5.93 -6.34 -30.93
C ARG A 405 5.04 -7.50 -30.58
N THR A 406 5.64 -8.69 -30.47
CA THR A 406 4.96 -9.91 -29.98
C THR A 406 4.94 -9.98 -28.46
N ALA A 407 4.15 -10.88 -27.91
CA ALA A 407 4.15 -11.17 -26.47
C ALA A 407 5.55 -11.59 -25.96
N LEU A 408 6.28 -12.39 -26.76
CA LEU A 408 7.66 -12.78 -26.43
C LEU A 408 8.61 -11.57 -26.40
N TRP A 409 8.47 -10.64 -27.35
CA TRP A 409 9.23 -9.40 -27.36
C TRP A 409 8.97 -8.57 -26.09
N LEU A 410 7.69 -8.42 -25.69
CA LEU A 410 7.30 -7.67 -24.49
C LEU A 410 7.84 -8.33 -23.23
N ALA A 411 7.69 -9.65 -23.09
CA ALA A 411 8.22 -10.40 -21.95
C ALA A 411 9.75 -10.26 -21.82
N ALA A 412 10.46 -10.37 -22.96
CA ALA A 412 11.91 -10.26 -23.05
C ALA A 412 12.41 -8.86 -22.66
N SER A 413 11.73 -7.82 -23.18
CA SER A 413 12.09 -6.42 -22.87
C SER A 413 11.79 -6.00 -21.42
N SER A 414 10.86 -6.67 -20.75
CA SER A 414 10.47 -6.42 -19.36
C SER A 414 11.11 -7.38 -18.36
N GLY A 415 12.00 -8.29 -18.82
CA GLY A 415 12.73 -9.21 -17.95
C GLY A 415 11.90 -10.36 -17.38
N GLN A 416 10.77 -10.68 -17.96
CA GLN A 416 9.83 -11.69 -17.46
C GLN A 416 10.25 -13.11 -17.88
N ALA A 417 11.34 -13.61 -17.30
CA ALA A 417 11.98 -14.87 -17.70
C ALA A 417 11.01 -16.08 -17.73
N LYS A 418 10.08 -16.18 -16.76
CA LYS A 418 9.08 -17.26 -16.73
C LYS A 418 8.12 -17.17 -17.90
N CYS A 419 7.70 -15.96 -18.28
CA CYS A 419 6.84 -15.77 -19.46
C CYS A 419 7.60 -16.07 -20.76
N VAL A 420 8.89 -15.66 -20.86
CA VAL A 420 9.76 -15.99 -21.98
C VAL A 420 9.84 -17.52 -22.14
N ALA A 421 10.14 -18.26 -21.07
CA ALA A 421 10.19 -19.72 -21.10
C ALA A 421 8.85 -20.32 -21.55
N THR A 422 7.74 -19.90 -20.95
CA THR A 422 6.40 -20.39 -21.29
C THR A 422 6.06 -20.15 -22.78
N LEU A 423 6.38 -18.96 -23.30
CA LEU A 423 6.10 -18.63 -24.71
C LEU A 423 6.96 -19.44 -25.68
N ILE A 424 8.23 -19.63 -25.36
CA ILE A 424 9.15 -20.47 -26.15
C ILE A 424 8.67 -21.94 -26.15
N ASP A 425 8.32 -22.49 -24.99
CA ASP A 425 7.80 -23.85 -24.85
C ASP A 425 6.52 -24.08 -25.67
N LYS A 426 5.74 -23.03 -25.88
CA LYS A 426 4.53 -23.05 -26.74
C LYS A 426 4.83 -22.80 -28.22
N GLY A 427 6.08 -22.59 -28.60
CA GLY A 427 6.50 -22.41 -29.99
C GLY A 427 6.40 -20.98 -30.52
N ALA A 428 6.52 -19.98 -29.66
CA ALA A 428 6.62 -18.59 -30.11
C ALA A 428 7.84 -18.38 -31.03
N ASP A 429 7.67 -17.55 -32.05
CA ASP A 429 8.76 -17.17 -32.93
C ASP A 429 9.78 -16.32 -32.16
N VAL A 430 10.97 -16.93 -31.94
CA VAL A 430 12.05 -16.33 -31.13
C VAL A 430 12.73 -15.14 -31.82
N ASP A 431 12.60 -15.02 -33.14
CA ASP A 431 13.22 -13.99 -33.96
C ASP A 431 12.22 -12.99 -34.54
N ALA A 432 10.96 -13.04 -34.13
CA ALA A 432 9.93 -12.08 -34.56
C ALA A 432 10.34 -10.64 -34.20
N ALA A 433 10.65 -9.85 -35.22
CA ALA A 433 11.13 -8.48 -35.05
C ALA A 433 9.98 -7.46 -35.01
N ASP A 434 10.17 -6.39 -34.25
CA ASP A 434 9.29 -5.22 -34.23
C ASP A 434 9.50 -4.36 -35.50
N VAL A 435 8.75 -3.24 -35.63
CA VAL A 435 8.85 -2.31 -36.77
C VAL A 435 10.24 -1.67 -36.91
N ASP A 436 11.02 -1.61 -35.83
CA ASP A 436 12.42 -1.13 -35.84
C ASP A 436 13.41 -2.26 -36.16
N GLY A 437 12.97 -3.45 -36.51
CA GLY A 437 13.81 -4.63 -36.72
C GLY A 437 14.37 -5.26 -35.44
N ARG A 438 13.86 -4.91 -34.26
CA ARG A 438 14.35 -5.43 -32.99
C ARG A 438 13.70 -6.76 -32.65
N THR A 439 14.52 -7.80 -32.53
CA THR A 439 14.08 -9.12 -32.05
C THR A 439 13.95 -9.13 -30.52
N PRO A 440 13.28 -10.14 -29.92
CA PRO A 440 13.23 -10.30 -28.46
C PRO A 440 14.62 -10.33 -27.80
N LEU A 441 15.62 -10.93 -28.46
CA LEU A 441 17.00 -10.97 -27.97
C LEU A 441 17.63 -9.57 -27.89
N LEU A 442 17.44 -8.75 -28.93
CA LEU A 442 17.93 -7.37 -28.96
C LEU A 442 17.27 -6.54 -27.84
N ALA A 443 15.97 -6.73 -27.64
CA ALA A 443 15.21 -6.03 -26.60
C ALA A 443 15.68 -6.41 -25.20
N ALA A 444 15.86 -7.71 -24.92
CA ALA A 444 16.36 -8.22 -23.63
C ALA A 444 17.80 -7.76 -23.34
N ALA A 445 18.67 -7.78 -24.35
CA ALA A 445 20.06 -7.35 -24.24
C ALA A 445 20.17 -5.85 -23.90
N LYS A 446 19.40 -5.01 -24.59
CA LYS A 446 19.32 -3.57 -24.34
C LYS A 446 18.81 -3.24 -22.94
N ALA A 447 17.75 -3.93 -22.51
CA ALA A 447 17.13 -3.71 -21.21
C ALA A 447 17.94 -4.29 -20.03
N GLY A 448 18.91 -5.18 -20.31
CA GLY A 448 19.78 -5.75 -19.29
C GLY A 448 19.15 -6.91 -18.52
N HIS A 449 18.47 -7.80 -19.20
CA HIS A 449 17.81 -8.97 -18.62
C HIS A 449 18.55 -10.28 -18.94
N PRO A 450 19.64 -10.64 -18.22
CA PRO A 450 20.52 -11.74 -18.58
C PRO A 450 19.81 -13.11 -18.60
N HIS A 451 18.83 -13.34 -17.72
CA HIS A 451 18.06 -14.59 -17.74
C HIS A 451 17.21 -14.74 -19.01
N CYS A 452 16.61 -13.65 -19.50
CA CYS A 452 15.87 -13.67 -20.77
C CYS A 452 16.82 -13.87 -21.94
N VAL A 453 17.99 -13.20 -21.94
CA VAL A 453 19.05 -13.39 -22.94
C VAL A 453 19.47 -14.86 -22.97
N SER A 454 19.75 -15.49 -21.82
CA SER A 454 20.13 -16.90 -21.72
C SER A 454 19.08 -17.83 -22.30
N LEU A 455 17.80 -17.65 -21.97
CA LEU A 455 16.70 -18.47 -22.48
C LEU A 455 16.57 -18.35 -24.00
N LEU A 456 16.64 -17.13 -24.53
CA LEU A 456 16.52 -16.89 -25.97
C LEU A 456 17.72 -17.49 -26.72
N CYS A 457 18.95 -17.35 -26.21
CA CYS A 457 20.13 -17.98 -26.79
C CYS A 457 20.03 -19.52 -26.78
N ALA A 458 19.58 -20.12 -25.67
CA ALA A 458 19.35 -21.56 -25.56
C ALA A 458 18.30 -22.07 -26.56
N SER A 459 17.34 -21.22 -26.91
CA SER A 459 16.28 -21.50 -27.90
C SER A 459 16.69 -21.18 -29.34
N LYS A 460 17.99 -21.01 -29.61
CA LYS A 460 18.58 -20.76 -30.92
C LYS A 460 18.14 -19.45 -31.58
N ALA A 461 17.83 -18.41 -30.79
CA ALA A 461 17.61 -17.07 -31.32
C ALA A 461 18.85 -16.60 -32.11
N SER A 462 18.64 -15.86 -33.18
CA SER A 462 19.70 -15.33 -34.02
C SER A 462 20.59 -14.36 -33.26
N LEU A 463 21.80 -14.81 -32.88
CA LEU A 463 22.80 -13.99 -32.17
C LEU A 463 23.31 -12.81 -33.01
N THR A 464 23.24 -12.92 -34.34
CA THR A 464 23.76 -11.93 -35.27
C THR A 464 22.71 -11.00 -35.86
N ALA A 465 21.45 -11.13 -35.43
CA ALA A 465 20.39 -10.22 -35.82
C ALA A 465 20.75 -8.77 -35.47
N SER A 466 20.31 -7.82 -36.31
CA SER A 466 20.51 -6.39 -36.08
C SER A 466 19.22 -5.64 -36.31
N ASP A 467 19.05 -4.53 -35.60
CA ASP A 467 17.92 -3.63 -35.81
C ASP A 467 18.12 -2.78 -37.10
N SER A 468 17.12 -1.95 -37.42
CA SER A 468 17.14 -1.05 -38.58
C SER A 468 18.29 -0.05 -38.59
N LYS A 469 19.02 0.11 -37.48
CA LYS A 469 20.21 0.95 -37.34
C LYS A 469 21.51 0.14 -37.39
N GLY A 470 21.43 -1.16 -37.68
CA GLY A 470 22.59 -2.07 -37.65
C GLY A 470 23.07 -2.44 -36.24
N CYS A 471 22.34 -2.09 -35.18
CA CYS A 471 22.72 -2.42 -33.80
C CYS A 471 22.43 -3.90 -33.51
N THR A 472 23.43 -4.61 -32.99
CA THR A 472 23.33 -6.01 -32.60
C THR A 472 23.02 -6.15 -31.11
N ALA A 473 22.70 -7.36 -30.63
CA ALA A 473 22.47 -7.62 -29.21
C ALA A 473 23.66 -7.20 -28.34
N MET A 474 24.87 -7.46 -28.81
CA MET A 474 26.09 -7.07 -28.11
C MET A 474 26.25 -5.55 -28.06
N SER A 475 26.05 -4.84 -29.19
CA SER A 475 26.18 -3.38 -29.21
C SER A 475 25.17 -2.70 -28.32
N LEU A 476 23.93 -3.19 -28.31
CA LEU A 476 22.85 -2.68 -27.43
C LEU A 476 23.15 -2.96 -25.96
N ALA A 477 23.69 -4.13 -25.62
CA ALA A 477 24.10 -4.45 -24.25
C ALA A 477 25.24 -3.56 -23.77
N VAL A 478 26.20 -3.23 -24.65
CA VAL A 478 27.30 -2.29 -24.35
C VAL A 478 26.77 -0.86 -24.18
N GLU A 479 25.86 -0.39 -25.05
CA GLU A 479 25.20 0.92 -24.89
C GLU A 479 24.49 1.04 -23.57
N GLY A 480 23.79 -0.03 -23.14
CA GLY A 480 23.09 -0.12 -21.86
C GLY A 480 24.00 -0.38 -20.65
N ARG A 481 25.31 -0.60 -20.85
CA ARG A 481 26.29 -1.00 -19.82
C ARG A 481 25.87 -2.28 -19.07
N GLN A 482 25.28 -3.23 -19.77
CA GLN A 482 24.66 -4.43 -19.22
C GLN A 482 25.66 -5.59 -19.13
N ILE A 483 26.61 -5.52 -18.19
CA ILE A 483 27.74 -6.45 -18.05
C ILE A 483 27.31 -7.92 -18.01
N GLN A 484 26.23 -8.24 -17.26
CA GLN A 484 25.77 -9.62 -17.14
C GLN A 484 25.19 -10.15 -18.47
N SER A 485 24.44 -9.32 -19.20
CA SER A 485 23.93 -9.66 -20.53
C SER A 485 25.07 -9.87 -21.54
N ILE A 486 26.13 -9.06 -21.48
CA ILE A 486 27.33 -9.21 -22.30
C ILE A 486 27.97 -10.57 -22.01
N LYS A 487 28.17 -10.94 -20.74
CA LYS A 487 28.75 -12.25 -20.37
C LYS A 487 27.91 -13.40 -20.94
N VAL A 488 26.60 -13.37 -20.74
CA VAL A 488 25.70 -14.42 -21.26
C VAL A 488 25.76 -14.52 -22.77
N LEU A 489 25.86 -13.41 -23.52
CA LEU A 489 26.02 -13.42 -24.97
C LEU A 489 27.34 -14.04 -25.41
N LEU A 490 28.43 -13.74 -24.69
CA LEU A 490 29.76 -14.32 -24.96
C LEU A 490 29.77 -15.83 -24.67
N ASP A 491 29.19 -16.23 -23.53
CA ASP A 491 29.05 -17.66 -23.15
C ASP A 491 28.20 -18.45 -24.16
N ALA A 492 27.22 -17.78 -24.77
CA ALA A 492 26.37 -18.35 -25.83
C ALA A 492 27.08 -18.41 -27.21
N GLY A 493 28.33 -17.99 -27.30
CA GLY A 493 29.13 -18.05 -28.55
C GLY A 493 28.91 -16.85 -29.49
N TYR A 494 28.50 -15.71 -28.97
CA TYR A 494 28.37 -14.49 -29.79
C TYR A 494 29.74 -14.13 -30.42
N PRO A 495 29.81 -13.86 -31.75
CA PRO A 495 31.07 -13.48 -32.41
C PRO A 495 31.50 -12.07 -31.95
N VAL A 496 32.41 -12.03 -30.95
CA VAL A 496 32.85 -10.80 -30.27
C VAL A 496 33.34 -9.70 -31.23
N ASN A 497 33.93 -10.11 -32.39
CA ASN A 497 34.47 -9.20 -33.40
C ASN A 497 33.46 -8.84 -34.51
N LYS A 498 32.15 -9.11 -34.31
CA LYS A 498 31.11 -8.70 -35.25
C LYS A 498 31.14 -7.18 -35.42
N ARG A 499 31.14 -6.74 -36.66
CA ARG A 499 31.18 -5.31 -37.05
C ARG A 499 29.80 -4.81 -37.39
N ASP A 500 29.50 -3.58 -36.98
CA ASP A 500 28.27 -2.86 -37.39
C ASP A 500 28.45 -2.27 -38.81
N GLU A 501 27.44 -1.55 -39.27
CA GLU A 501 27.46 -0.88 -40.58
C GLU A 501 28.56 0.16 -40.72
N ASN A 502 29.08 0.71 -39.62
CA ASN A 502 30.22 1.64 -39.61
C ASN A 502 31.57 0.92 -39.48
N GLY A 503 31.57 -0.40 -39.43
CA GLY A 503 32.75 -1.23 -39.20
C GLY A 503 33.22 -1.26 -37.75
N MET A 504 32.41 -0.72 -36.82
CA MET A 504 32.75 -0.72 -35.39
C MET A 504 32.43 -2.07 -34.77
N THR A 505 33.31 -2.54 -33.88
CA THR A 505 33.07 -3.67 -32.99
C THR A 505 32.49 -3.20 -31.66
N ALA A 506 32.00 -4.14 -30.83
CA ALA A 506 31.55 -3.84 -29.47
C ALA A 506 32.63 -3.13 -28.64
N LEU A 507 33.91 -3.47 -28.84
CA LEU A 507 35.05 -2.84 -28.16
C LEU A 507 35.22 -1.36 -28.57
N HIS A 508 35.01 -1.03 -29.85
CA HIS A 508 34.96 0.37 -30.29
C HIS A 508 33.88 1.17 -29.55
N LEU A 509 32.73 0.57 -29.40
CA LEU A 509 31.59 1.22 -28.72
C LEU A 509 31.86 1.40 -27.24
N ALA A 510 32.35 0.37 -26.55
CA ALA A 510 32.72 0.43 -25.13
C ALA A 510 33.80 1.51 -24.89
N ALA A 511 34.80 1.57 -25.72
CA ALA A 511 35.88 2.56 -25.67
C ALA A 511 35.36 4.00 -25.87
N ARG A 512 34.45 4.20 -26.84
CA ARG A 512 33.81 5.49 -27.12
C ARG A 512 32.91 5.96 -25.97
N LEU A 513 32.22 5.02 -25.30
CA LEU A 513 31.30 5.32 -24.17
C LEU A 513 32.02 5.45 -22.82
N GLY A 514 33.30 5.12 -22.78
CA GLY A 514 34.09 5.18 -21.57
C GLY A 514 33.81 4.09 -20.56
N ASP A 515 33.24 2.96 -20.98
CA ASP A 515 32.88 1.87 -20.06
C ASP A 515 34.08 0.93 -19.83
N GLU A 516 34.72 1.12 -18.68
CA GLU A 516 35.89 0.37 -18.24
C GLU A 516 35.65 -1.14 -18.16
N LYS A 517 34.48 -1.50 -17.53
CA LYS A 517 34.13 -2.90 -17.30
C LYS A 517 33.85 -3.63 -18.61
N CYS A 518 33.14 -2.96 -19.54
CA CYS A 518 32.93 -3.50 -20.88
C CYS A 518 34.22 -3.65 -21.65
N CYS A 519 35.15 -2.66 -21.63
CA CYS A 519 36.43 -2.75 -22.28
C CYS A 519 37.26 -3.94 -21.74
N LEU A 520 37.33 -4.11 -20.42
CA LEU A 520 38.04 -5.23 -19.78
C LEU A 520 37.42 -6.57 -20.19
N LEU A 521 36.10 -6.70 -20.06
CA LEU A 521 35.41 -7.96 -20.35
C LEU A 521 35.57 -8.38 -21.82
N LEU A 522 35.33 -7.45 -22.75
CA LEU A 522 35.47 -7.73 -24.20
C LEU A 522 36.91 -8.07 -24.58
N GLY A 523 37.88 -7.33 -24.06
CA GLY A 523 39.31 -7.62 -24.32
C GLY A 523 39.70 -9.01 -23.80
N GLN A 524 39.30 -9.39 -22.59
CA GLN A 524 39.54 -10.72 -22.02
C GLN A 524 38.84 -11.84 -22.79
N SER A 525 37.72 -11.52 -23.46
CA SER A 525 36.95 -12.48 -24.26
C SER A 525 37.41 -12.59 -25.73
N GLY A 526 38.61 -12.09 -26.08
CA GLY A 526 39.19 -12.23 -27.40
C GLY A 526 38.73 -11.19 -28.41
N ALA A 527 38.29 -10.00 -27.95
CA ALA A 527 38.04 -8.89 -28.87
C ALA A 527 39.33 -8.44 -29.55
N GLU A 528 39.26 -8.19 -30.87
CA GLU A 528 40.38 -7.65 -31.67
C GLU A 528 40.67 -6.22 -31.21
N ILE A 529 41.77 -6.04 -30.45
CA ILE A 529 42.13 -4.76 -29.82
C ILE A 529 42.43 -3.69 -30.87
N GLU A 530 42.99 -4.09 -32.02
CA GLU A 530 43.36 -3.21 -33.12
C GLU A 530 42.35 -3.21 -34.28
N ALA A 531 41.12 -3.69 -34.03
CA ALA A 531 40.08 -3.63 -35.04
C ALA A 531 39.93 -2.20 -35.56
N ARG A 532 39.72 -2.06 -36.88
CA ARG A 532 39.59 -0.76 -37.55
C ARG A 532 38.18 -0.53 -38.06
N ASP A 533 37.58 0.61 -37.73
CA ASP A 533 36.32 1.04 -38.30
C ASP A 533 36.46 1.53 -39.75
N LYS A 534 35.36 1.92 -40.42
CA LYS A 534 35.38 2.47 -41.78
C LYS A 534 36.28 3.72 -41.95
N ARG A 535 36.62 4.41 -40.86
CA ARG A 535 37.56 5.55 -40.83
C ARG A 535 38.94 5.15 -40.37
N SER A 536 39.26 3.85 -40.36
CA SER A 536 40.54 3.28 -39.87
C SER A 536 40.86 3.61 -38.40
N ARG A 537 39.87 3.99 -37.60
CA ARG A 537 40.06 4.27 -36.18
C ARG A 537 40.02 2.95 -35.40
N THR A 538 40.91 2.80 -34.42
CA THR A 538 40.88 1.71 -33.44
C THR A 538 40.07 2.09 -32.22
N PRO A 539 39.70 1.14 -31.34
CA PRO A 539 39.05 1.46 -30.05
C PRO A 539 39.84 2.52 -29.26
N LEU A 540 41.19 2.46 -29.27
CA LEU A 540 42.02 3.43 -28.58
C LEU A 540 41.85 4.86 -29.14
N HIS A 541 41.72 5.02 -30.46
CA HIS A 541 41.41 6.32 -31.06
C HIS A 541 40.09 6.89 -30.55
N LEU A 542 39.07 6.05 -30.43
CA LEU A 542 37.74 6.49 -29.97
C LEU A 542 37.76 6.84 -28.49
N ALA A 543 38.42 6.07 -27.63
CA ALA A 543 38.57 6.38 -26.21
C ALA A 543 39.33 7.71 -26.01
N ALA A 544 40.44 7.89 -26.74
CA ALA A 544 41.27 9.10 -26.68
C ALA A 544 40.50 10.35 -27.16
N TYR A 545 39.81 10.25 -28.29
CA TYR A 545 38.97 11.33 -28.83
C TYR A 545 37.84 11.72 -27.88
N SER A 546 37.18 10.71 -27.27
CA SER A 546 36.08 10.95 -26.32
C SER A 546 36.54 11.46 -24.95
N GLY A 547 37.85 11.35 -24.64
CA GLY A 547 38.43 11.87 -23.39
C GLY A 547 38.40 10.88 -22.22
N HIS A 548 38.29 9.59 -22.49
CA HIS A 548 38.18 8.54 -21.47
C HIS A 548 39.51 7.95 -21.09
N GLN A 549 40.13 8.46 -20.00
CA GLN A 549 41.48 8.08 -19.54
C GLN A 549 41.58 6.60 -19.19
N ILE A 550 40.69 6.05 -18.37
CA ILE A 550 40.79 4.67 -17.90
C ILE A 550 40.62 3.66 -19.05
N PRO A 551 39.64 3.77 -19.98
CA PRO A 551 39.63 2.93 -21.19
C PRO A 551 40.92 3.01 -22.04
N CYS A 552 41.56 4.20 -22.17
CA CYS A 552 42.83 4.30 -22.86
C CYS A 552 43.90 3.46 -22.17
N LEU A 553 44.03 3.58 -20.85
CA LEU A 553 45.01 2.80 -20.07
C LEU A 553 44.72 1.30 -20.14
N ILE A 554 43.45 0.89 -20.08
CA ILE A 554 43.05 -0.52 -20.23
C ILE A 554 43.47 -1.06 -21.58
N LEU A 555 43.18 -0.33 -22.66
CA LEU A 555 43.55 -0.75 -24.03
C LEU A 555 45.07 -0.81 -24.23
N LEU A 556 45.82 0.16 -23.71
CA LEU A 556 47.31 0.14 -23.74
C LEU A 556 47.86 -1.06 -22.96
N ASN A 557 47.32 -1.35 -21.77
CA ASN A 557 47.70 -2.55 -21.00
C ASN A 557 47.34 -3.87 -21.71
N MET A 558 46.42 -3.84 -22.66
CA MET A 558 46.10 -4.95 -23.57
C MET A 558 46.92 -4.91 -24.85
N HIS A 559 48.04 -4.17 -24.87
CA HIS A 559 48.95 -4.01 -25.98
C HIS A 559 48.37 -3.34 -27.24
N ALA A 560 47.38 -2.42 -27.07
CA ALA A 560 46.92 -1.60 -28.19
C ALA A 560 48.03 -0.66 -28.66
N SER A 561 48.33 -0.66 -29.97
CA SER A 561 49.33 0.23 -30.54
C SER A 561 48.85 1.66 -30.64
N ALA A 562 49.53 2.58 -29.97
CA ALA A 562 49.26 4.01 -30.04
C ALA A 562 49.80 4.67 -31.33
N SER A 563 50.64 3.96 -32.10
CA SER A 563 51.25 4.48 -33.33
C SER A 563 50.37 4.35 -34.57
N LEU A 564 49.32 3.53 -34.53
CA LEU A 564 48.38 3.35 -35.64
C LEU A 564 47.69 4.67 -35.98
N VAL A 565 47.47 4.91 -37.26
CA VAL A 565 46.85 6.14 -37.74
C VAL A 565 45.47 5.90 -38.35
N ASP A 566 44.58 6.88 -38.17
CA ASP A 566 43.26 6.93 -38.81
C ASP A 566 43.40 7.42 -40.29
N LYS A 567 42.27 7.49 -41.02
CA LYS A 567 42.25 8.00 -42.40
C LYS A 567 42.73 9.45 -42.55
N ASN A 568 42.79 10.22 -41.45
CA ASN A 568 43.27 11.59 -41.43
C ASN A 568 44.76 11.67 -41.01
N GLY A 569 45.45 10.54 -40.89
CA GLY A 569 46.83 10.47 -40.44
C GLY A 569 47.05 10.73 -38.94
N ARG A 570 45.99 10.68 -38.14
CA ARG A 570 46.06 10.94 -36.69
C ARG A 570 46.21 9.62 -35.94
N ASN A 571 47.19 9.55 -35.06
CA ASN A 571 47.31 8.47 -34.06
C ASN A 571 46.43 8.78 -32.83
N ALA A 572 46.39 7.89 -31.84
CA ALA A 572 45.55 8.05 -30.63
C ALA A 572 45.88 9.33 -29.85
N VAL A 573 47.15 9.73 -29.75
CA VAL A 573 47.59 10.96 -29.07
C VAL A 573 47.06 12.19 -29.81
N LEU A 574 47.25 12.24 -31.13
CA LEU A 574 46.76 13.34 -31.97
C LEU A 574 45.22 13.39 -32.00
N ALA A 575 44.55 12.25 -31.88
CA ALA A 575 43.07 12.19 -31.71
C ALA A 575 42.63 12.88 -30.41
N ALA A 576 43.33 12.64 -29.28
CA ALA A 576 43.06 13.32 -28.01
C ALA A 576 43.33 14.85 -28.12
N VAL A 577 44.48 15.24 -28.72
CA VAL A 577 44.81 16.65 -28.91
C VAL A 577 43.78 17.35 -29.80
N SER A 578 43.32 16.72 -30.88
CA SER A 578 42.31 17.28 -31.79
C SER A 578 40.95 17.49 -31.11
N ALA A 579 40.68 16.74 -30.05
CA ALA A 579 39.48 16.88 -29.23
C ALA A 579 39.67 17.84 -28.03
N GLY A 580 40.84 18.51 -27.93
CA GLY A 580 41.15 19.44 -26.83
C GLY A 580 41.58 18.76 -25.52
N ARG A 581 41.85 17.45 -25.53
CA ARG A 581 42.18 16.63 -24.35
C ARG A 581 43.70 16.54 -24.12
N LYS A 582 44.38 17.67 -23.90
CA LYS A 582 45.85 17.73 -23.81
C LYS A 582 46.44 16.91 -22.66
N ASP A 583 45.80 16.89 -21.52
CA ASP A 583 46.29 16.13 -20.35
C ASP A 583 46.18 14.61 -20.59
N LEU A 584 45.10 14.15 -21.25
CA LEU A 584 44.96 12.77 -21.66
C LEU A 584 46.01 12.36 -22.70
N ALA A 585 46.31 13.26 -23.65
CA ALA A 585 47.36 13.01 -24.64
C ALA A 585 48.72 12.74 -23.96
N ARG A 586 49.11 13.56 -22.96
CA ARG A 586 50.33 13.33 -22.15
C ARG A 586 50.28 12.01 -21.41
N THR A 587 49.13 11.70 -20.76
CA THR A 587 48.96 10.42 -20.05
C THR A 587 49.13 9.22 -20.98
N ILE A 588 48.64 9.30 -22.23
CA ILE A 588 48.83 8.24 -23.23
C ILE A 588 50.33 8.12 -23.61
N GLU A 589 51.02 9.23 -23.82
CA GLU A 589 52.46 9.25 -24.13
C GLU A 589 53.30 8.65 -23.00
N ASP A 590 53.04 9.07 -21.76
CA ASP A 590 53.74 8.56 -20.57
C ASP A 590 53.55 7.04 -20.42
N GLU A 591 52.32 6.54 -20.65
CA GLU A 591 52.02 5.12 -20.53
C GLU A 591 52.61 4.29 -21.67
N VAL A 592 52.65 4.82 -22.91
CA VAL A 592 53.34 4.20 -24.04
C VAL A 592 54.85 4.06 -23.75
N HIS A 593 55.49 5.11 -23.21
CA HIS A 593 56.90 5.04 -22.78
C HIS A 593 57.10 4.02 -21.66
N ARG A 594 56.17 3.95 -20.69
CA ARG A 594 56.25 2.99 -19.58
C ARG A 594 56.15 1.54 -20.05
N LEU A 595 55.29 1.26 -21.01
CA LEU A 595 55.02 -0.09 -21.52
C LEU A 595 55.99 -0.50 -22.66
N GLN A 596 56.82 0.41 -23.18
CA GLN A 596 57.72 0.20 -24.31
C GLN A 596 56.98 -0.29 -25.58
N ILE A 597 55.76 0.21 -25.84
CA ILE A 597 54.91 -0.16 -26.97
C ILE A 597 55.07 0.86 -28.11
#